data_ddbbb6da5fe0d7cc5654136f03bac9fa
#
_entry.id   ddbbb6da5fe0d7cc5654136f03bac9fa
#
_cell.length_a   1.000
_cell.length_b   1.000
_cell.length_c   1.000
_cell.angle_alpha   90.00
_cell.angle_beta   90.00
_cell.angle_gamma   90.00
#
_symmetry.space_group_name_H-M   'P 1'
#
loop_
_entity.id
_entity.type
_entity.pdbx_description
1 polymer ?
#
loop_
_entity_poly.entity_id
_entity_poly.type
_entity_poly.pdbx_seq_one_letter_code
_entity_poly.pdbx_strand_id
1 'polypeptide(L)'
;MIVAAALPLVAEYGAAVTTSQIARAAGIGEATIFRVFQDKDEVLDACVAEAVGTDHILRELATIPLDEPLTVRLTEAAEALRAHLERLGTVIGALHASGHRRGRGPGPGARDGNGNGDGDGPPRDSRAESFATLRNAVVELIEPDRAALRLSPEKVAAAFLGLLFTRLQTPAPDADAPLTPAELIDMLLHGALHHPENA
;
A
#
# COMPACT_ATOMS: atom_id res chain seq x y z
N MET A 1 10.54 14.34 -6.79
CA MET A 1 10.03 15.73 -6.74
C MET A 1 8.81 15.94 -7.64
N ILE A 2 8.85 15.67 -8.95
CA ILE A 2 7.68 15.81 -9.84
C ILE A 2 6.54 14.89 -9.41
N VAL A 3 6.78 13.60 -9.25
CA VAL A 3 5.79 12.60 -8.84
C VAL A 3 5.19 12.95 -7.46
N ALA A 4 6.01 13.35 -6.50
CA ALA A 4 5.53 13.74 -5.17
C ALA A 4 4.59 14.96 -5.21
N ALA A 5 4.82 15.91 -6.12
CA ALA A 5 3.92 17.05 -6.33
C ALA A 5 2.66 16.66 -7.14
N ALA A 6 2.75 15.65 -8.00
CA ALA A 6 1.64 15.17 -8.82
C ALA A 6 0.65 14.30 -8.03
N LEU A 7 1.12 13.50 -7.08
CA LEU A 7 0.29 12.54 -6.33
C LEU A 7 -0.99 13.14 -5.72
N PRO A 8 -0.95 14.26 -4.96
CA PRO A 8 -2.16 14.87 -4.41
C PRO A 8 -3.10 15.38 -5.50
N LEU A 9 -2.57 15.89 -6.62
CA LEU A 9 -3.38 16.35 -7.75
C LEU A 9 -4.03 15.18 -8.49
N VAL A 10 -3.31 14.06 -8.65
CA VAL A 10 -3.86 12.84 -9.25
C VAL A 10 -4.95 12.26 -8.36
N ALA A 11 -4.80 12.28 -7.05
CA ALA A 11 -5.83 11.84 -6.10
C ALA A 11 -7.11 12.69 -6.21
N GLU A 12 -6.98 13.99 -6.49
CA GLU A 12 -8.11 14.93 -6.59
C GLU A 12 -8.76 14.94 -7.99
N TYR A 13 -7.94 15.00 -9.05
CA TYR A 13 -8.40 15.23 -10.42
C TYR A 13 -8.32 13.99 -11.31
N GLY A 14 -7.72 12.89 -10.84
CA GLY A 14 -7.46 11.71 -11.64
C GLY A 14 -6.64 12.02 -12.89
N ALA A 15 -7.01 11.40 -14.02
CA ALA A 15 -6.39 11.65 -15.32
C ALA A 15 -6.75 13.02 -15.94
N ALA A 16 -7.67 13.80 -15.33
CA ALA A 16 -7.97 15.16 -15.79
C ALA A 16 -6.91 16.18 -15.36
N VAL A 17 -5.99 15.82 -14.44
CA VAL A 17 -4.86 16.66 -14.06
C VAL A 17 -4.05 17.08 -15.30
N THR A 18 -3.58 18.33 -15.32
CA THR A 18 -2.76 18.85 -16.42
C THR A 18 -1.29 18.92 -16.03
N THR A 19 -0.40 18.79 -17.00
CA THR A 19 1.05 18.97 -16.82
C THR A 19 1.40 20.36 -16.29
N SER A 20 0.63 21.37 -16.67
CA SER A 20 0.77 22.75 -16.15
C SER A 20 0.45 22.85 -14.65
N GLN A 21 -0.59 22.14 -14.17
CA GLN A 21 -0.90 22.08 -12.74
C GLN A 21 0.21 21.37 -11.95
N ILE A 22 0.72 20.25 -12.49
CA ILE A 22 1.82 19.49 -11.89
C ILE A 22 3.09 20.36 -11.83
N ALA A 23 3.44 21.05 -12.93
CA ALA A 23 4.59 21.94 -13.00
C ALA A 23 4.53 23.04 -11.94
N ARG A 24 3.35 23.67 -11.81
CA ARG A 24 3.11 24.70 -10.79
C ARG A 24 3.27 24.15 -9.38
N ALA A 25 2.70 23.01 -9.08
CA ALA A 25 2.81 22.35 -7.77
C ALA A 25 4.25 21.94 -7.44
N ALA A 26 5.01 21.52 -8.46
CA ALA A 26 6.42 21.17 -8.32
C ALA A 26 7.37 22.37 -8.30
N GLY A 27 6.88 23.60 -8.55
CA GLY A 27 7.69 24.81 -8.61
C GLY A 27 8.67 24.85 -9.79
N ILE A 28 8.32 24.20 -10.93
CA ILE A 28 9.15 24.10 -12.13
C ILE A 28 8.42 24.57 -13.37
N GLY A 29 9.15 24.78 -14.47
CA GLY A 29 8.55 24.99 -15.77
C GLY A 29 7.99 23.70 -16.40
N GLU A 30 6.85 23.80 -17.10
CA GLU A 30 6.22 22.63 -17.75
C GLU A 30 7.17 21.91 -18.72
N ALA A 31 8.04 22.62 -19.42
CA ALA A 31 9.06 22.05 -20.28
C ALA A 31 10.04 21.10 -19.50
N THR A 32 10.17 21.30 -18.19
CA THR A 32 11.03 20.43 -17.35
C THR A 32 10.37 19.07 -17.12
N ILE A 33 9.03 19.00 -17.08
CA ILE A 33 8.31 17.71 -17.01
C ILE A 33 8.64 16.89 -18.26
N PHE A 34 8.54 17.47 -19.43
CA PHE A 34 8.79 16.80 -20.71
C PHE A 34 10.28 16.45 -21.00
N ARG A 35 11.20 16.88 -20.13
CA ARG A 35 12.59 16.39 -20.13
C ARG A 35 12.76 15.07 -19.39
N VAL A 36 11.83 14.75 -18.49
CA VAL A 36 11.88 13.55 -17.64
C VAL A 36 10.87 12.52 -18.07
N PHE A 37 9.70 12.94 -18.53
CA PHE A 37 8.59 12.11 -18.98
C PHE A 37 8.23 12.45 -20.42
N GLN A 38 7.93 11.45 -21.23
CA GLN A 38 7.60 11.63 -22.66
C GLN A 38 6.24 12.33 -22.81
N ASP A 39 5.28 11.98 -21.94
CA ASP A 39 3.92 12.50 -21.96
C ASP A 39 3.31 12.52 -20.55
N LYS A 40 2.05 12.92 -20.48
CA LYS A 40 1.29 12.96 -19.23
C LYS A 40 1.01 11.54 -18.68
N ASP A 41 0.77 10.59 -19.56
CA ASP A 41 0.44 9.23 -19.16
C ASP A 41 1.62 8.56 -18.43
N GLU A 42 2.85 8.83 -18.86
CA GLU A 42 4.06 8.39 -18.15
C GLU A 42 4.19 9.02 -16.76
N VAL A 43 3.76 10.28 -16.58
CA VAL A 43 3.69 10.90 -15.24
C VAL A 43 2.65 10.20 -14.37
N LEU A 44 1.48 9.87 -14.93
CA LEU A 44 0.43 9.16 -14.20
C LEU A 44 0.86 7.74 -13.82
N ASP A 45 1.51 7.02 -14.73
CA ASP A 45 2.07 5.69 -14.46
C ASP A 45 3.15 5.74 -13.38
N ALA A 46 4.01 6.78 -13.38
CA ALA A 46 4.97 6.99 -12.32
C ALA A 46 4.30 7.31 -10.96
N CYS A 47 3.18 8.03 -10.96
CA CYS A 47 2.39 8.25 -9.75
C CYS A 47 1.78 6.94 -9.21
N VAL A 48 1.30 6.05 -10.08
CA VAL A 48 0.82 4.72 -9.67
C VAL A 48 1.97 3.89 -9.11
N ALA A 49 3.13 3.89 -9.76
CA ALA A 49 4.30 3.15 -9.30
C ALA A 49 4.76 3.62 -7.91
N GLU A 50 4.79 4.94 -7.68
CA GLU A 50 5.13 5.52 -6.37
C GLU A 50 4.07 5.18 -5.31
N ALA A 51 2.77 5.27 -5.66
CA ALA A 51 1.70 4.94 -4.73
C ALA A 51 1.69 3.46 -4.33
N VAL A 52 2.02 2.55 -5.25
CA VAL A 52 2.14 1.10 -5.01
C VAL A 52 3.44 0.77 -4.28
N GLY A 53 4.46 1.65 -4.37
CA GLY A 53 5.76 1.47 -3.73
C GLY A 53 5.66 1.33 -2.20
N THR A 54 6.45 0.42 -1.64
CA THR A 54 6.47 0.15 -0.19
C THR A 54 7.48 1.01 0.58
N ASP A 55 8.33 1.78 -0.09
CA ASP A 55 9.43 2.52 0.55
C ASP A 55 8.96 3.52 1.61
N HIS A 56 7.82 4.18 1.38
CA HIS A 56 7.27 5.13 2.34
C HIS A 56 6.78 4.41 3.60
N ILE A 57 5.98 3.37 3.42
CA ILE A 57 5.42 2.62 4.56
C ILE A 57 6.51 1.90 5.35
N LEU A 58 7.55 1.37 4.69
CA LEU A 58 8.68 0.75 5.38
C LEU A 58 9.44 1.74 6.26
N ARG A 59 9.66 2.97 5.76
CA ARG A 59 10.27 4.03 6.58
C ARG A 59 9.38 4.43 7.76
N GLU A 60 8.07 4.50 7.58
CA GLU A 60 7.11 4.80 8.62
C GLU A 60 7.12 3.71 9.70
N LEU A 61 7.06 2.43 9.32
CA LEU A 61 7.17 1.30 10.25
C LEU A 61 8.50 1.31 11.01
N ALA A 62 9.60 1.65 10.36
CA ALA A 62 10.92 1.73 10.99
C ALA A 62 11.07 2.87 12.03
N THR A 63 10.14 3.82 12.08
CA THR A 63 10.13 4.87 13.12
C THR A 63 9.41 4.46 14.40
N ILE A 64 8.69 3.34 14.40
CA ILE A 64 7.96 2.85 15.57
C ILE A 64 8.97 2.37 16.63
N PRO A 65 8.95 2.93 17.86
CA PRO A 65 9.92 2.56 18.88
C PRO A 65 9.73 1.11 19.36
N LEU A 66 10.80 0.32 19.41
CA LEU A 66 10.75 -1.09 19.79
C LEU A 66 10.62 -1.33 21.30
N ASP A 67 10.82 -0.31 22.11
CA ASP A 67 10.68 -0.31 23.57
C ASP A 67 9.22 -0.07 24.04
N GLU A 68 8.33 0.34 23.14
CA GLU A 68 6.91 0.43 23.43
C GLU A 68 6.26 -0.97 23.54
N PRO A 69 5.13 -1.10 24.27
CA PRO A 69 4.38 -2.35 24.34
C PRO A 69 3.97 -2.89 22.97
N LEU A 70 3.98 -4.22 22.79
CA LEU A 70 3.64 -4.87 21.50
C LEU A 70 2.28 -4.41 20.95
N THR A 71 1.27 -4.21 21.81
CA THR A 71 -0.05 -3.69 21.42
C THR A 71 0.04 -2.31 20.78
N VAL A 72 0.86 -1.42 21.34
CA VAL A 72 1.07 -0.05 20.82
C VAL A 72 1.75 -0.11 19.47
N ARG A 73 2.86 -0.85 19.36
CA ARG A 73 3.61 -1.01 18.10
C ARG A 73 2.74 -1.57 16.98
N LEU A 74 1.93 -2.58 17.25
CA LEU A 74 1.04 -3.17 16.25
C LEU A 74 -0.14 -2.22 15.90
N THR A 75 -0.61 -1.41 16.85
CA THR A 75 -1.66 -0.42 16.58
C THR A 75 -1.13 0.67 15.64
N GLU A 76 0.04 1.23 15.93
CA GLU A 76 0.70 2.21 15.06
C GLU A 76 0.98 1.63 13.67
N ALA A 77 1.49 0.39 13.60
CA ALA A 77 1.69 -0.31 12.34
C ALA A 77 0.39 -0.50 11.54
N ALA A 78 -0.71 -0.87 12.22
CA ALA A 78 -2.01 -1.04 11.56
C ALA A 78 -2.55 0.28 11.01
N GLU A 79 -2.38 1.39 11.75
CA GLU A 79 -2.80 2.72 11.32
C GLU A 79 -1.98 3.21 10.13
N ALA A 80 -0.66 3.05 10.16
CA ALA A 80 0.24 3.39 9.06
C ALA A 80 -0.09 2.60 7.78
N LEU A 81 -0.29 1.28 7.91
CA LEU A 81 -0.68 0.41 6.80
C LEU A 81 -2.06 0.78 6.24
N ARG A 82 -3.03 1.07 7.09
CA ARG A 82 -4.36 1.52 6.67
C ARG A 82 -4.27 2.82 5.87
N ALA A 83 -3.55 3.82 6.39
CA ALA A 83 -3.35 5.09 5.70
C ALA A 83 -2.65 4.93 4.35
N HIS A 84 -1.66 4.03 4.25
CA HIS A 84 -0.99 3.70 2.99
C HIS A 84 -1.97 3.10 1.97
N LEU A 85 -2.81 2.14 2.38
CA LEU A 85 -3.79 1.50 1.49
C LEU A 85 -4.91 2.45 1.07
N GLU A 86 -5.34 3.36 1.93
CA GLU A 86 -6.31 4.41 1.58
C GLU A 86 -5.74 5.37 0.53
N ARG A 87 -4.47 5.81 0.69
CA ARG A 87 -3.78 6.63 -0.33
C ARG A 87 -3.69 5.91 -1.67
N LEU A 88 -3.30 4.64 -1.64
CA LEU A 88 -3.23 3.79 -2.83
C LEU A 88 -4.61 3.68 -3.51
N GLY A 89 -5.65 3.37 -2.73
CA GLY A 89 -7.03 3.25 -3.22
C GLY A 89 -7.53 4.56 -3.85
N THR A 90 -7.22 5.70 -3.25
CA THR A 90 -7.60 7.02 -3.77
C THR A 90 -6.94 7.30 -5.12
N VAL A 91 -5.65 7.08 -5.25
CA VAL A 91 -4.91 7.32 -6.51
C VAL A 91 -5.40 6.39 -7.61
N ILE A 92 -5.46 5.09 -7.34
CA ILE A 92 -5.93 4.09 -8.31
C ILE A 92 -7.40 4.33 -8.67
N GLY A 93 -8.25 4.60 -7.69
CA GLY A 93 -9.67 4.88 -7.91
C GLY A 93 -9.90 6.11 -8.78
N ALA A 94 -9.19 7.20 -8.52
CA ALA A 94 -9.29 8.43 -9.30
C ALA A 94 -8.84 8.22 -10.76
N LEU A 95 -7.78 7.45 -10.98
CA LEU A 95 -7.29 7.13 -12.32
C LEU A 95 -8.25 6.22 -13.08
N HIS A 96 -8.80 5.19 -12.44
CA HIS A 96 -9.81 4.32 -13.06
C HIS A 96 -11.09 5.09 -13.42
N ALA A 97 -11.59 5.92 -12.50
CA ALA A 97 -12.79 6.73 -12.72
C ALA A 97 -12.65 7.69 -13.91
N SER A 98 -11.43 8.19 -14.15
CA SER A 98 -11.09 9.07 -15.26
C SER A 98 -10.66 8.34 -16.55
N GLY A 99 -10.76 7.00 -16.58
CA GLY A 99 -10.52 6.19 -17.78
C GLY A 99 -9.04 5.96 -18.11
N HIS A 100 -8.13 6.29 -17.19
CA HIS A 100 -6.71 5.98 -17.37
C HIS A 100 -6.50 4.46 -17.20
N ARG A 101 -6.04 3.82 -18.29
CA ARG A 101 -5.63 2.41 -18.28
C ARG A 101 -4.11 2.35 -18.36
N ARG A 102 -3.51 1.72 -17.36
CA ARG A 102 -2.07 1.47 -17.29
C ARG A 102 -1.62 0.74 -18.57
N GLY A 103 -0.64 1.31 -19.27
CA GLY A 103 0.00 0.61 -20.37
C GLY A 103 -0.80 0.60 -21.66
N ARG A 104 -1.16 1.79 -22.19
CA ARG A 104 -1.45 1.87 -23.62
C ARG A 104 -0.13 1.77 -24.37
N GLY A 105 0.31 0.52 -24.64
CA GLY A 105 1.42 0.24 -25.52
C GLY A 105 1.21 0.85 -26.92
N PRO A 106 2.27 0.99 -27.74
CA PRO A 106 2.22 1.73 -28.99
C PRO A 106 1.11 1.22 -29.92
N GLY A 107 0.40 2.18 -30.43
CA GLY A 107 -0.73 2.19 -31.34
C GLY A 107 -1.17 0.97 -32.16
N PRO A 108 -2.31 1.08 -32.87
CA PRO A 108 -2.99 -0.05 -33.54
C PRO A 108 -2.21 -0.57 -34.72
N GLY A 109 -1.39 -1.61 -34.50
CA GLY A 109 -0.56 -2.19 -35.57
C GLY A 109 -0.02 -3.60 -35.34
N ALA A 110 -0.27 -4.23 -34.21
CA ALA A 110 0.14 -5.61 -34.02
C ALA A 110 -1.05 -6.46 -33.51
N ARG A 111 -1.88 -6.93 -34.47
CA ARG A 111 -2.68 -8.12 -34.26
C ARG A 111 -1.75 -9.30 -34.43
N ASP A 112 -1.53 -10.09 -33.39
CA ASP A 112 -1.53 -11.55 -33.50
C ASP A 112 -1.54 -12.17 -32.10
N GLY A 113 -2.64 -12.83 -31.84
CA GLY A 113 -2.82 -14.15 -31.28
C GLY A 113 -2.40 -14.45 -29.85
N ASN A 114 -3.43 -14.72 -29.09
CA ASN A 114 -3.53 -15.57 -27.93
C ASN A 114 -3.70 -14.84 -26.59
N GLY A 115 -4.99 -14.60 -26.27
CA GLY A 115 -5.40 -14.05 -25.00
C GLY A 115 -5.28 -15.07 -23.86
N ASN A 116 -4.53 -14.72 -22.85
CA ASN A 116 -4.81 -15.09 -21.49
C ASN A 116 -4.91 -13.77 -20.74
N GLY A 117 -6.11 -13.44 -20.27
CA GLY A 117 -6.39 -12.24 -19.50
C GLY A 117 -5.69 -12.28 -18.16
N ASP A 118 -4.44 -11.82 -18.13
CA ASP A 118 -3.75 -11.47 -16.89
C ASP A 118 -4.02 -10.00 -16.60
N GLY A 119 -4.68 -9.80 -15.45
CA GLY A 119 -5.08 -8.49 -14.96
C GLY A 119 -3.93 -7.52 -14.88
N ASP A 120 -4.26 -6.27 -15.18
CA ASP A 120 -3.47 -5.05 -15.29
C ASP A 120 -2.81 -4.62 -13.95
N GLY A 121 -2.06 -5.50 -13.32
CA GLY A 121 -1.34 -5.28 -12.08
C GLY A 121 0.17 -5.50 -12.23
N PRO A 122 0.99 -5.01 -11.29
CA PRO A 122 2.41 -5.30 -11.29
C PRO A 122 2.66 -6.81 -11.37
N PRO A 123 3.78 -7.26 -11.97
CA PRO A 123 4.12 -8.67 -12.07
C PRO A 123 3.94 -9.38 -10.73
N ARG A 124 3.42 -10.62 -10.75
CA ARG A 124 3.15 -11.39 -9.52
C ARG A 124 4.36 -11.50 -8.60
N ASP A 125 5.55 -11.56 -9.18
CA ASP A 125 6.82 -11.60 -8.45
C ASP A 125 7.05 -10.31 -7.66
N SER A 126 6.81 -9.15 -8.26
CA SER A 126 6.94 -7.85 -7.60
C SER A 126 5.97 -7.65 -6.43
N ARG A 127 4.73 -8.19 -6.54
CA ARG A 127 3.76 -8.16 -5.42
C ARG A 127 4.19 -9.09 -4.28
N ALA A 128 4.67 -10.26 -4.62
CA ALA A 128 5.15 -11.22 -3.62
C ALA A 128 6.37 -10.69 -2.87
N GLU A 129 7.30 -10.04 -3.56
CA GLU A 129 8.46 -9.37 -2.98
C GLU A 129 8.07 -8.21 -2.06
N SER A 130 7.17 -7.33 -2.52
CA SER A 130 6.64 -6.23 -1.72
C SER A 130 5.95 -6.71 -0.44
N PHE A 131 5.13 -7.76 -0.56
CA PHE A 131 4.47 -8.37 0.60
C PHE A 131 5.46 -9.02 1.56
N ALA A 132 6.49 -9.70 1.05
CA ALA A 132 7.53 -10.30 1.87
C ALA A 132 8.33 -9.24 2.64
N THR A 133 8.68 -8.15 1.98
CA THR A 133 9.39 -7.02 2.60
C THR A 133 8.55 -6.37 3.71
N LEU A 134 7.27 -6.14 3.45
CA LEU A 134 6.34 -5.58 4.43
C LEU A 134 6.16 -6.52 5.63
N ARG A 135 6.02 -7.83 5.37
CA ARG A 135 5.95 -8.84 6.44
C ARG A 135 7.20 -8.82 7.31
N ASN A 136 8.38 -8.72 6.71
CA ASN A 136 9.63 -8.68 7.46
C ASN A 136 9.72 -7.43 8.34
N ALA A 137 9.27 -6.26 7.87
CA ALA A 137 9.21 -5.05 8.69
C ALA A 137 8.26 -5.23 9.91
N VAL A 138 7.12 -5.91 9.72
CA VAL A 138 6.23 -6.22 10.86
C VAL A 138 6.86 -7.26 11.79
N VAL A 139 7.61 -8.24 11.27
CA VAL A 139 8.36 -9.20 12.11
C VAL A 139 9.34 -8.46 13.03
N GLU A 140 10.06 -7.45 12.54
CA GLU A 140 10.99 -6.65 13.35
C GLU A 140 10.28 -5.95 14.51
N LEU A 141 9.04 -5.49 14.31
CA LEU A 141 8.22 -4.90 15.37
C LEU A 141 7.77 -5.91 16.43
N ILE A 142 7.69 -7.19 16.10
CA ILE A 142 7.22 -8.25 16.99
C ILE A 142 8.39 -8.95 17.70
N GLU A 143 9.57 -8.95 17.10
CA GLU A 143 10.74 -9.71 17.53
C GLU A 143 11.14 -9.50 19.01
N PRO A 144 11.07 -8.30 19.61
CA PRO A 144 11.39 -8.10 21.02
C PRO A 144 10.56 -8.97 21.97
N ASP A 145 9.32 -9.31 21.60
CA ASP A 145 8.39 -10.10 22.42
C ASP A 145 8.37 -11.59 22.05
N ARG A 146 9.30 -12.09 21.22
CA ARG A 146 9.36 -13.49 20.76
C ARG A 146 9.15 -14.51 21.88
N ALA A 147 9.75 -14.28 23.05
CA ALA A 147 9.68 -15.19 24.18
C ALA A 147 8.30 -15.29 24.81
N ALA A 148 7.46 -14.26 24.67
CA ALA A 148 6.09 -14.22 25.18
C ALA A 148 5.06 -14.81 24.21
N LEU A 149 5.46 -15.13 22.98
CA LEU A 149 4.57 -15.60 21.92
C LEU A 149 4.51 -17.13 21.87
N ARG A 150 3.30 -17.68 21.66
CA ARG A 150 3.10 -19.12 21.36
C ARG A 150 3.46 -19.49 19.92
N LEU A 151 3.43 -18.50 19.03
CA LEU A 151 3.75 -18.65 17.60
C LEU A 151 4.98 -17.83 17.28
N SER A 152 5.71 -18.24 16.22
CA SER A 152 6.84 -17.43 15.78
C SER A 152 6.41 -16.05 15.27
N PRO A 153 7.25 -15.00 15.41
CA PRO A 153 6.95 -13.66 14.92
C PRO A 153 6.52 -13.62 13.46
N GLU A 154 7.08 -14.50 12.62
CA GLU A 154 6.72 -14.58 11.19
C GLU A 154 5.27 -15.04 10.99
N LYS A 155 4.77 -15.96 11.83
CA LYS A 155 3.37 -16.42 11.79
C LYS A 155 2.42 -15.36 12.32
N VAL A 156 2.82 -14.67 13.39
CA VAL A 156 2.03 -13.57 13.95
C VAL A 156 1.94 -12.40 12.97
N ALA A 157 3.05 -12.02 12.33
CA ALA A 157 3.09 -10.99 11.30
C ALA A 157 2.22 -11.35 10.08
N ALA A 158 2.28 -12.61 9.64
CA ALA A 158 1.44 -13.09 8.54
C ALA A 158 -0.05 -13.06 8.89
N ALA A 159 -0.43 -13.46 10.10
CA ALA A 159 -1.81 -13.39 10.58
C ALA A 159 -2.29 -11.93 10.71
N PHE A 160 -1.48 -11.06 11.29
CA PHE A 160 -1.74 -9.62 11.41
C PHE A 160 -2.03 -8.97 10.06
N LEU A 161 -1.13 -9.15 9.08
CA LEU A 161 -1.30 -8.62 7.73
C LEU A 161 -2.52 -9.23 7.04
N GLY A 162 -2.73 -10.54 7.16
CA GLY A 162 -3.88 -11.23 6.59
C GLY A 162 -5.20 -10.67 7.09
N LEU A 163 -5.36 -10.50 8.40
CA LEU A 163 -6.55 -9.92 9.02
C LEU A 163 -6.76 -8.46 8.59
N LEU A 164 -5.68 -7.66 8.55
CA LEU A 164 -5.74 -6.26 8.15
C LEU A 164 -6.15 -6.11 6.68
N PHE A 165 -5.55 -6.88 5.77
CA PHE A 165 -5.86 -6.80 4.34
C PHE A 165 -7.26 -7.33 4.01
N THR A 166 -7.70 -8.42 4.63
CA THR A 166 -9.05 -8.96 4.41
C THR A 166 -10.11 -7.93 4.78
N ARG A 167 -9.92 -7.23 5.88
CA ARG A 167 -10.82 -6.17 6.33
C ARG A 167 -10.95 -5.02 5.32
N LEU A 168 -9.83 -4.63 4.70
CA LEU A 168 -9.81 -3.50 3.77
C LEU A 168 -10.37 -3.83 2.39
N GLN A 169 -10.50 -5.12 2.04
CA GLN A 169 -10.99 -5.57 0.74
C GLN A 169 -12.48 -5.94 0.73
N THR A 170 -13.11 -6.08 1.88
CA THR A 170 -14.51 -6.52 1.96
C THR A 170 -15.35 -5.53 2.76
N PRO A 171 -15.96 -4.51 2.13
CA PRO A 171 -17.09 -3.82 2.74
C PRO A 171 -18.27 -4.80 2.71
N ALA A 172 -18.52 -5.47 3.84
CA ALA A 172 -19.72 -6.28 4.00
C ALA A 172 -20.91 -5.34 4.25
N PRO A 173 -21.93 -5.30 3.37
CA PRO A 173 -23.04 -4.37 3.52
C PRO A 173 -23.96 -4.70 4.70
N ASP A 174 -23.87 -5.88 5.29
CA ASP A 174 -24.76 -6.42 6.33
C ASP A 174 -24.07 -6.90 7.60
N ALA A 175 -22.78 -6.59 7.81
CA ALA A 175 -22.08 -6.97 9.03
C ALA A 175 -22.13 -5.85 10.07
N ASP A 176 -22.17 -6.22 11.35
CA ASP A 176 -21.86 -5.33 12.47
C ASP A 176 -20.61 -4.49 12.17
N ALA A 177 -20.53 -3.29 12.76
CA ALA A 177 -19.44 -2.37 12.52
C ALA A 177 -18.08 -3.11 12.46
N PRO A 178 -17.27 -2.89 11.42
CA PRO A 178 -16.03 -3.63 11.24
C PRO A 178 -15.09 -3.41 12.45
N LEU A 179 -14.41 -4.46 12.90
CA LEU A 179 -13.45 -4.41 14.02
C LEU A 179 -12.49 -3.22 13.85
N THR A 180 -12.30 -2.45 14.90
CA THR A 180 -11.26 -1.42 14.94
C THR A 180 -9.87 -2.06 14.89
N PRO A 181 -8.80 -1.34 14.51
CA PRO A 181 -7.44 -1.87 14.60
C PRO A 181 -7.11 -2.40 16.00
N ALA A 182 -7.55 -1.70 17.05
CA ALA A 182 -7.35 -2.12 18.44
C ALA A 182 -8.04 -3.45 18.75
N GLU A 183 -9.30 -3.63 18.37
CA GLU A 183 -10.04 -4.90 18.57
C GLU A 183 -9.42 -6.06 17.79
N LEU A 184 -8.93 -5.81 16.58
CA LEU A 184 -8.22 -6.81 15.78
C LEU A 184 -6.93 -7.27 16.45
N ILE A 185 -6.16 -6.32 16.99
CA ILE A 185 -4.91 -6.59 17.69
C ILE A 185 -5.17 -7.30 19.00
N ASP A 186 -6.17 -6.88 19.76
CA ASP A 186 -6.59 -7.55 21.01
C ASP A 186 -6.94 -9.03 20.73
N MET A 187 -7.74 -9.28 19.71
CA MET A 187 -8.10 -10.64 19.29
C MET A 187 -6.87 -11.44 18.83
N LEU A 188 -5.95 -10.83 18.08
CA LEU A 188 -4.72 -11.48 17.62
C LEU A 188 -3.81 -11.85 18.79
N LEU A 189 -3.58 -10.93 19.73
CA LEU A 189 -2.65 -11.09 20.83
C LEU A 189 -3.17 -12.05 21.90
N HIS A 190 -4.45 -12.05 22.22
CA HIS A 190 -5.05 -13.02 23.12
C HIS A 190 -4.94 -14.44 22.57
N GLY A 191 -5.02 -14.64 21.27
CA GLY A 191 -4.76 -15.91 20.63
C GLY A 191 -3.27 -16.28 20.50
N ALA A 192 -2.35 -15.33 20.54
CA ALA A 192 -0.92 -15.51 20.29
C ALA A 192 -0.06 -15.60 21.58
N LEU A 193 -0.53 -15.04 22.70
CA LEU A 193 0.18 -15.06 23.97
C LEU A 193 -0.02 -16.37 24.74
N HIS A 194 0.95 -16.73 25.58
CA HIS A 194 0.76 -17.78 26.57
C HIS A 194 -0.21 -17.32 27.65
N HIS A 195 -1.23 -18.12 27.96
CA HIS A 195 -2.08 -17.86 29.14
C HIS A 195 -1.27 -18.09 30.42
N PRO A 196 -1.26 -17.15 31.38
CA PRO A 196 -0.50 -17.28 32.61
C PRO A 196 -0.99 -18.41 33.53
N GLU A 197 -2.16 -19.01 33.30
CA GLU A 197 -2.74 -20.09 34.11
C GLU A 197 -2.19 -21.50 33.80
N ASN A 198 -1.28 -21.66 32.81
CA ASN A 198 -0.71 -22.95 32.44
C ASN A 198 0.83 -23.03 32.61
N ALA A 199 1.41 -22.22 33.50
CA ALA A 199 2.82 -22.29 33.91
C ALA A 199 3.01 -22.81 35.33
#